data_e42ab42627714dd6fe288e9ad67be012
#
_entry.id   e42ab42627714dd6fe288e9ad67be012
#
_cell.length_a   1.000
_cell.length_b   1.000
_cell.length_c   1.000
_cell.angle_alpha   90.00
_cell.angle_beta   90.00
_cell.angle_gamma   90.00
#
_symmetry.space_group_name_H-M   'P 1'
#
loop_
_entity.id
_entity.type
_entity.pdbx_description
1 polymer ?
#
loop_
_entity_poly.entity_id
_entity_poly.type
_entity_poly.pdbx_seq_one_letter_code
_entity_poly.pdbx_strand_id
1 'polypeptide(L)'
;MKLPVTYKIENKDGKARAGVITTPHGEIETPVFMPVGTQATVKTMSKEELIDIGSEIILGNTYHLYLRPNDELIARLGGLHKFMNWDRPILTDSGGFQVFSLGSLRKIKEEGVYFSSHIDGSKHFISPEKSIQIQNNLGSDIAMLFDECPPGLSSREYIIPSIERTTRWAKRSVEAHQKKDSQGLFAIVQGGIYEDLRQKSLDELSEMDENFSGYAIGGLAVGEPREDMYRILDYIVEKCPEEKPRYLMGVGEPVDMLNAVESGIDMMDCVQPTRLARHGTVFTKDGRLVIKSERYKEDTKPLDEECDCYVCRNYSRAYIRHLIKVQEVLGLRLTSYHNLYFLIKLMKDSREAIKEKRFKEFKENFIKRYENK
;
A
#
# COMPACT_ATOMS: atom_id res chain seq x y z
N MET A 1 22.10 0.62 17.00
CA MET A 1 20.80 0.57 17.71
C MET A 1 19.97 -0.54 17.08
N LYS A 2 19.20 -1.33 17.85
CA LYS A 2 18.35 -2.37 17.24
C LYS A 2 17.13 -1.67 16.63
N LEU A 3 16.86 -1.90 15.35
CA LEU A 3 15.69 -1.33 14.68
C LEU A 3 14.40 -1.92 15.29
N PRO A 4 13.33 -1.12 15.48
CA PRO A 4 12.08 -1.58 16.08
C PRO A 4 11.24 -2.45 15.13
N VAL A 5 11.50 -2.36 13.83
CA VAL A 5 10.88 -3.21 12.81
C VAL A 5 11.99 -4.02 12.15
N THR A 6 11.83 -5.35 12.17
CA THR A 6 12.82 -6.31 11.63
C THR A 6 12.13 -7.31 10.72
N TYR A 7 12.89 -7.93 9.83
CA TYR A 7 12.39 -8.90 8.87
C TYR A 7 13.20 -10.19 8.90
N LYS A 8 12.51 -11.31 8.81
CA LYS A 8 13.12 -12.65 8.71
C LYS A 8 12.50 -13.40 7.55
N ILE A 9 13.30 -13.76 6.57
CA ILE A 9 12.90 -14.65 5.49
C ILE A 9 12.83 -16.08 6.04
N GLU A 10 11.72 -16.77 5.80
CA GLU A 10 11.51 -18.17 6.17
C GLU A 10 11.68 -19.12 4.98
N ASN A 11 11.17 -18.72 3.82
CA ASN A 11 11.22 -19.50 2.58
C ASN A 11 11.39 -18.60 1.37
N LYS A 12 11.97 -19.17 0.29
CA LYS A 12 12.09 -18.55 -1.02
C LYS A 12 11.69 -19.54 -2.11
N ASP A 13 11.12 -19.02 -3.21
CA ASP A 13 10.91 -19.75 -4.45
C ASP A 13 11.31 -18.83 -5.63
N GLY A 14 12.48 -19.08 -6.23
CA GLY A 14 13.13 -18.09 -7.08
C GLY A 14 13.42 -16.81 -6.31
N LYS A 15 12.94 -15.67 -6.83
CA LYS A 15 13.03 -14.35 -6.16
C LYS A 15 11.91 -14.13 -5.14
N ALA A 16 10.79 -14.85 -5.26
CA ALA A 16 9.65 -14.73 -4.35
C ALA A 16 10.04 -15.15 -2.93
N ARG A 17 9.58 -14.39 -1.93
CA ARG A 17 9.96 -14.56 -0.53
C ARG A 17 8.73 -14.71 0.36
N ALA A 18 8.77 -15.65 1.28
CA ALA A 18 7.85 -15.76 2.41
C ALA A 18 8.64 -15.52 3.69
N GLY A 19 8.22 -14.55 4.49
CA GLY A 19 8.91 -14.15 5.70
C GLY A 19 7.96 -13.58 6.75
N VAL A 20 8.53 -13.03 7.82
CA VAL A 20 7.79 -12.37 8.91
C VAL A 20 8.44 -11.04 9.22
N ILE A 21 7.64 -9.98 9.22
CA ILE A 21 8.02 -8.65 9.73
C ILE A 21 7.56 -8.58 11.18
N THR A 22 8.49 -8.32 12.11
CA THR A 22 8.17 -8.09 13.52
C THR A 22 8.09 -6.59 13.78
N THR A 23 7.00 -6.14 14.39
CA THR A 23 6.75 -4.73 14.74
C THR A 23 6.37 -4.60 16.22
N PRO A 24 6.32 -3.40 16.80
CA PRO A 24 5.85 -3.19 18.16
C PRO A 24 4.43 -3.69 18.45
N HIS A 25 3.53 -3.70 17.44
CA HIS A 25 2.13 -4.14 17.60
C HIS A 25 1.84 -5.52 16.99
N GLY A 26 2.86 -6.31 16.72
CA GLY A 26 2.70 -7.70 16.27
C GLY A 26 3.51 -8.06 15.05
N GLU A 27 3.29 -9.27 14.59
CA GLU A 27 3.96 -9.85 13.42
C GLU A 27 3.08 -9.73 12.18
N ILE A 28 3.73 -9.67 11.02
CA ILE A 28 3.10 -9.59 9.71
C ILE A 28 3.71 -10.67 8.83
N GLU A 29 2.90 -11.60 8.40
CA GLU A 29 3.32 -12.62 7.42
C GLU A 29 3.40 -12.03 6.01
N THR A 30 4.49 -12.27 5.29
CA THR A 30 4.66 -11.80 3.92
C THR A 30 4.65 -12.94 2.90
N PRO A 31 4.24 -12.67 1.63
CA PRO A 31 3.77 -11.38 1.10
C PRO A 31 2.43 -10.94 1.71
N VAL A 32 2.24 -9.62 1.83
CA VAL A 32 1.05 -9.03 2.48
C VAL A 32 0.43 -7.92 1.64
N PHE A 33 -0.90 -7.84 1.66
CA PHE A 33 -1.66 -6.70 1.15
C PHE A 33 -2.17 -5.85 2.33
N MET A 34 -1.94 -4.54 2.28
CA MET A 34 -2.34 -3.58 3.30
C MET A 34 -3.61 -2.82 2.86
N PRO A 35 -4.77 -3.04 3.52
CA PRO A 35 -5.94 -2.19 3.31
C PRO A 35 -5.66 -0.73 3.68
N VAL A 36 -6.15 0.21 2.84
CA VAL A 36 -5.90 1.64 3.04
C VAL A 36 -6.99 2.29 3.89
N GLY A 37 -6.59 2.78 5.06
CA GLY A 37 -7.41 3.52 6.01
C GLY A 37 -7.17 5.04 5.93
N THR A 38 -7.68 5.69 4.89
CA THR A 38 -7.39 7.09 4.54
C THR A 38 -7.64 8.09 5.68
N GLN A 39 -8.74 7.94 6.42
CA GLN A 39 -9.16 8.84 7.50
C GLN A 39 -9.36 8.08 8.80
N ALA A 40 -8.31 7.39 9.26
CA ALA A 40 -8.37 6.51 10.41
C ALA A 40 -9.46 5.42 10.29
N THR A 41 -9.78 5.01 9.07
CA THR A 41 -10.72 3.92 8.79
C THR A 41 -10.52 3.37 7.39
N VAL A 42 -10.54 2.06 7.24
CA VAL A 42 -10.72 1.41 5.95
C VAL A 42 -12.18 1.59 5.56
N LYS A 43 -12.44 2.29 4.45
CA LYS A 43 -13.80 2.72 4.08
C LYS A 43 -14.78 1.56 4.07
N THR A 44 -15.90 1.74 4.80
CA THR A 44 -17.00 0.78 4.97
C THR A 44 -16.70 -0.47 5.79
N MET A 45 -15.52 -0.59 6.40
CA MET A 45 -15.11 -1.73 7.19
C MET A 45 -14.98 -1.39 8.68
N SER A 46 -15.46 -2.25 9.54
CA SER A 46 -15.17 -2.19 10.99
C SER A 46 -13.83 -2.89 11.30
N LYS A 47 -13.29 -2.68 12.51
CA LYS A 47 -12.12 -3.37 13.03
C LYS A 47 -12.32 -4.89 12.99
N GLU A 48 -13.46 -5.35 13.47
CA GLU A 48 -13.81 -6.76 13.58
C GLU A 48 -13.83 -7.43 12.20
N GLU A 49 -14.37 -6.75 11.20
CA GLU A 49 -14.36 -7.25 9.82
C GLU A 49 -12.96 -7.31 9.22
N LEU A 50 -12.10 -6.32 9.53
CA LEU A 50 -10.70 -6.35 9.10
C LEU A 50 -9.94 -7.52 9.74
N ILE A 51 -10.22 -7.82 11.00
CA ILE A 51 -9.67 -8.99 11.70
C ILE A 51 -10.20 -10.28 11.07
N ASP A 52 -11.50 -10.36 10.80
CA ASP A 52 -12.17 -11.54 10.24
C ASP A 52 -11.63 -11.89 8.84
N ILE A 53 -11.36 -10.89 7.99
CA ILE A 53 -10.73 -11.13 6.69
C ILE A 53 -9.23 -11.43 6.77
N GLY A 54 -8.64 -11.38 7.98
CA GLY A 54 -7.24 -11.68 8.22
C GLY A 54 -6.27 -10.55 7.87
N SER A 55 -6.69 -9.28 7.95
CA SER A 55 -5.78 -8.14 7.81
C SER A 55 -4.82 -8.08 9.00
N GLU A 56 -3.53 -8.13 8.73
CA GLU A 56 -2.47 -8.08 9.75
C GLU A 56 -1.92 -6.67 9.95
N ILE A 57 -2.00 -5.84 8.93
CA ILE A 57 -1.55 -4.46 8.90
C ILE A 57 -2.51 -3.62 8.07
N ILE A 58 -2.63 -2.35 8.40
CA ILE A 58 -3.36 -1.34 7.62
C ILE A 58 -2.45 -0.15 7.32
N LEU A 59 -2.79 0.61 6.27
CA LEU A 59 -2.09 1.84 5.92
C LEU A 59 -2.95 3.07 6.29
N GLY A 60 -2.36 4.02 7.02
CA GLY A 60 -2.94 5.34 7.30
C GLY A 60 -2.33 6.42 6.41
N ASN A 61 -3.15 7.40 5.96
CA ASN A 61 -2.64 8.47 5.11
C ASN A 61 -2.30 9.73 5.92
N THR A 62 -1.03 10.04 6.01
CA THR A 62 -0.48 11.20 6.73
C THR A 62 -1.10 12.53 6.33
N TYR A 63 -1.20 12.81 5.02
CA TYR A 63 -1.80 14.04 4.51
C TYR A 63 -3.25 14.23 4.97
N HIS A 64 -4.09 13.20 4.89
CA HIS A 64 -5.49 13.31 5.27
C HIS A 64 -5.66 13.46 6.78
N LEU A 65 -4.87 12.73 7.57
CA LEU A 65 -4.91 12.77 9.03
C LEU A 65 -4.34 14.08 9.60
N TYR A 66 -3.33 14.67 8.94
CA TYR A 66 -2.82 16.01 9.23
C TYR A 66 -3.90 17.08 9.04
N LEU A 67 -4.62 17.05 7.91
CA LEU A 67 -5.68 18.03 7.65
C LEU A 67 -6.89 17.81 8.56
N ARG A 68 -7.26 16.55 8.80
CA ARG A 68 -8.45 16.20 9.59
C ARG A 68 -8.36 14.78 10.17
N PRO A 69 -8.47 14.58 11.51
CA PRO A 69 -8.82 15.57 12.52
C PRO A 69 -7.65 16.42 13.03
N ASN A 70 -6.43 16.23 12.54
CA ASN A 70 -5.14 16.78 12.92
C ASN A 70 -4.30 15.79 13.76
N ASP A 71 -3.03 15.69 13.41
CA ASP A 71 -2.07 14.75 14.02
C ASP A 71 -1.82 15.02 15.51
N GLU A 72 -1.80 16.29 15.94
CA GLU A 72 -1.62 16.66 17.34
C GLU A 72 -2.83 16.23 18.19
N LEU A 73 -4.05 16.31 17.64
CA LEU A 73 -5.24 15.78 18.32
C LEU A 73 -5.13 14.27 18.52
N ILE A 74 -4.75 13.54 17.46
CA ILE A 74 -4.57 12.09 17.53
C ILE A 74 -3.48 11.73 18.56
N ALA A 75 -2.37 12.47 18.60
CA ALA A 75 -1.31 12.27 19.60
C ALA A 75 -1.83 12.44 21.04
N ARG A 76 -2.61 13.51 21.30
CA ARG A 76 -3.23 13.72 22.64
C ARG A 76 -4.20 12.62 23.04
N LEU A 77 -4.84 11.94 22.05
CA LEU A 77 -5.74 10.81 22.29
C LEU A 77 -5.02 9.45 22.37
N GLY A 78 -3.68 9.46 22.34
CA GLY A 78 -2.84 8.28 22.56
C GLY A 78 -2.38 7.59 21.28
N GLY A 79 -2.36 8.31 20.14
CA GLY A 79 -1.93 7.81 18.85
C GLY A 79 -3.01 7.12 18.05
N LEU A 80 -2.67 6.74 16.82
CA LEU A 80 -3.64 6.23 15.84
C LEU A 80 -4.23 4.89 16.26
N HIS A 81 -3.45 4.00 16.86
CA HIS A 81 -3.92 2.72 17.38
C HIS A 81 -5.06 2.89 18.39
N LYS A 82 -4.87 3.78 19.36
CA LYS A 82 -5.90 4.06 20.39
C LYS A 82 -7.11 4.77 19.79
N PHE A 83 -6.87 5.74 18.91
CA PHE A 83 -7.90 6.52 18.27
C PHE A 83 -8.85 5.66 17.41
N MET A 84 -8.30 4.67 16.69
CA MET A 84 -9.05 3.73 15.84
C MET A 84 -9.51 2.48 16.58
N ASN A 85 -9.06 2.24 17.81
CA ASN A 85 -9.19 0.97 18.49
C ASN A 85 -8.60 -0.21 17.66
N TRP A 86 -7.45 0.03 17.00
CA TRP A 86 -6.74 -0.97 16.19
C TRP A 86 -5.48 -1.41 16.93
N ASP A 87 -5.34 -2.71 17.20
CA ASP A 87 -4.28 -3.29 18.04
C ASP A 87 -3.21 -4.05 17.23
N ARG A 88 -3.27 -3.98 15.91
CA ARG A 88 -2.31 -4.58 14.99
C ARG A 88 -1.44 -3.50 14.32
N PRO A 89 -0.38 -3.90 13.58
CA PRO A 89 0.51 -2.97 12.91
C PRO A 89 -0.19 -1.92 12.02
N ILE A 90 0.38 -0.71 12.01
CA ILE A 90 -0.01 0.39 11.13
C ILE A 90 1.23 0.91 10.41
N LEU A 91 1.14 1.07 9.09
CA LEU A 91 2.06 1.86 8.30
C LEU A 91 1.41 3.22 7.98
N THR A 92 2.14 4.32 8.13
CA THR A 92 1.72 5.63 7.61
C THR A 92 2.56 6.00 6.40
N ASP A 93 1.91 6.46 5.32
CA ASP A 93 2.62 7.04 4.18
C ASP A 93 3.29 8.38 4.55
N SER A 94 4.13 8.91 3.66
CA SER A 94 4.80 10.20 3.88
C SER A 94 3.88 11.43 3.72
N GLY A 95 2.70 11.25 3.10
CA GLY A 95 1.85 12.32 2.61
C GLY A 95 2.31 12.94 1.29
N GLY A 96 3.48 12.55 0.78
CA GLY A 96 4.09 13.09 -0.45
C GLY A 96 3.17 12.91 -1.65
N PHE A 97 2.80 11.68 -1.98
CA PHE A 97 1.97 11.37 -3.15
C PHE A 97 0.66 12.18 -3.19
N GLN A 98 -0.04 12.31 -2.05
CA GLN A 98 -1.30 13.06 -1.98
C GLN A 98 -1.08 14.54 -2.26
N VAL A 99 -0.03 15.13 -1.69
CA VAL A 99 0.35 16.54 -1.97
C VAL A 99 0.77 16.70 -3.42
N PHE A 100 1.54 15.74 -3.97
CA PHE A 100 1.98 15.77 -5.37
C PHE A 100 0.82 15.58 -6.36
N SER A 101 -0.25 14.89 -6.00
CA SER A 101 -1.45 14.72 -6.83
C SER A 101 -2.33 15.99 -6.94
N LEU A 102 -2.10 17.02 -6.10
CA LEU A 102 -2.87 18.28 -6.13
C LEU A 102 -2.59 19.15 -7.35
N GLY A 103 -1.66 18.80 -8.22
CA GLY A 103 -1.39 19.52 -9.47
C GLY A 103 -1.00 20.98 -9.26
N SER A 104 -1.76 21.92 -9.82
CA SER A 104 -1.51 23.38 -9.74
C SER A 104 -1.70 23.98 -8.34
N LEU A 105 -2.29 23.25 -7.39
CA LEU A 105 -2.49 23.71 -6.01
C LEU A 105 -1.25 23.56 -5.13
N ARG A 106 -0.13 23.09 -5.70
CA ARG A 106 1.14 22.87 -4.99
C ARG A 106 2.31 23.63 -5.59
N LYS A 107 3.33 23.89 -4.77
CA LYS A 107 4.63 24.42 -5.20
C LYS A 107 5.74 23.68 -4.46
N ILE A 108 6.55 22.94 -5.22
CA ILE A 108 7.70 22.19 -4.71
C ILE A 108 8.89 23.12 -4.61
N LYS A 109 9.60 23.08 -3.50
CA LYS A 109 10.85 23.77 -3.26
C LYS A 109 11.83 22.85 -2.53
N GLU A 110 13.08 23.29 -2.38
CA GLU A 110 14.08 22.52 -1.66
C GLU A 110 13.71 22.31 -0.16
N GLU A 111 13.13 23.32 0.44
CA GLU A 111 12.71 23.26 1.86
C GLU A 111 11.49 22.34 2.11
N GLY A 112 10.67 22.07 1.09
CA GLY A 112 9.45 21.26 1.21
C GLY A 112 8.38 21.66 0.18
N VAL A 113 7.12 21.36 0.46
CA VAL A 113 6.00 21.57 -0.46
C VAL A 113 4.95 22.48 0.15
N TYR A 114 4.66 23.58 -0.54
CA TYR A 114 3.53 24.45 -0.26
C TYR A 114 2.32 23.97 -1.03
N PHE A 115 1.16 23.93 -0.39
CA PHE A 115 -0.08 23.54 -1.04
C PHE A 115 -1.31 24.18 -0.41
N SER A 116 -2.42 24.14 -1.15
CA SER A 116 -3.72 24.55 -0.61
C SER A 116 -4.56 23.30 -0.31
N SER A 117 -5.16 23.26 0.89
CA SER A 117 -6.05 22.18 1.31
C SER A 117 -7.23 22.04 0.35
N HIS A 118 -7.52 20.79 -0.06
CA HIS A 118 -8.70 20.48 -0.87
C HIS A 118 -10.02 20.57 -0.09
N ILE A 119 -9.95 20.75 1.24
CA ILE A 119 -11.12 20.77 2.12
C ILE A 119 -11.69 22.20 2.20
N ASP A 120 -10.81 23.18 2.42
CA ASP A 120 -11.18 24.57 2.75
C ASP A 120 -10.31 25.63 2.06
N GLY A 121 -9.34 25.21 1.24
CA GLY A 121 -8.43 26.11 0.52
C GLY A 121 -7.35 26.73 1.40
N SER A 122 -7.24 26.38 2.69
CA SER A 122 -6.20 26.87 3.59
C SER A 122 -4.80 26.53 3.07
N LYS A 123 -3.83 27.42 3.32
CA LYS A 123 -2.44 27.23 2.88
C LYS A 123 -1.65 26.46 3.90
N HIS A 124 -0.92 25.45 3.43
CA HIS A 124 -0.09 24.57 4.24
C HIS A 124 1.30 24.46 3.66
N PHE A 125 2.23 24.05 4.53
CA PHE A 125 3.60 23.72 4.17
C PHE A 125 3.99 22.41 4.86
N ILE A 126 4.47 21.45 4.09
CA ILE A 126 5.04 20.20 4.60
C ILE A 126 6.48 20.11 4.14
N SER A 127 7.40 20.05 5.11
CA SER A 127 8.80 19.71 4.92
C SER A 127 9.05 18.23 5.29
N PRO A 128 10.22 17.65 4.99
CA PRO A 128 10.59 16.32 5.48
C PRO A 128 10.44 16.19 7.00
N GLU A 129 10.88 17.18 7.76
CA GLU A 129 10.76 17.21 9.22
C GLU A 129 9.29 17.23 9.67
N LYS A 130 8.45 18.02 8.98
CA LYS A 130 7.03 18.10 9.32
C LYS A 130 6.30 16.80 9.01
N SER A 131 6.60 16.14 7.87
CA SER A 131 6.06 14.83 7.54
C SER A 131 6.40 13.78 8.60
N ILE A 132 7.67 13.71 9.01
CA ILE A 132 8.12 12.80 10.07
C ILE A 132 7.47 13.15 11.42
N GLN A 133 7.39 14.44 11.78
CA GLN A 133 6.71 14.88 13.00
C GLN A 133 5.25 14.41 13.03
N ILE A 134 4.52 14.55 11.91
CA ILE A 134 3.14 14.08 11.81
C ILE A 134 3.07 12.56 12.04
N GLN A 135 3.92 11.77 11.39
CA GLN A 135 3.96 10.33 11.54
C GLN A 135 4.36 9.90 12.96
N ASN A 136 5.30 10.63 13.60
CA ASN A 136 5.61 10.44 15.01
C ASN A 136 4.40 10.70 15.91
N ASN A 137 3.61 11.74 15.64
CA ASN A 137 2.38 12.07 16.38
C ASN A 137 1.29 11.01 16.17
N LEU A 138 1.15 10.51 14.95
CA LEU A 138 0.22 9.40 14.63
C LEU A 138 0.62 8.10 15.34
N GLY A 139 1.92 7.86 15.55
CA GLY A 139 2.43 6.70 16.30
C GLY A 139 2.24 5.38 15.58
N SER A 140 2.38 5.34 14.26
CA SER A 140 2.41 4.11 13.46
C SER A 140 3.65 3.25 13.77
N ASP A 141 3.59 1.95 13.46
CA ASP A 141 4.76 1.06 13.57
C ASP A 141 5.81 1.34 12.50
N ILE A 142 5.34 1.70 11.29
CA ILE A 142 6.19 1.99 10.14
C ILE A 142 5.85 3.38 9.62
N ALA A 143 6.88 4.23 9.55
CA ALA A 143 6.83 5.54 8.91
C ALA A 143 7.60 5.52 7.58
N MET A 144 7.19 6.36 6.64
CA MET A 144 7.86 6.52 5.35
C MET A 144 8.64 7.84 5.32
N LEU A 145 9.83 7.83 4.71
CA LEU A 145 10.51 9.10 4.44
C LEU A 145 9.69 9.99 3.50
N PHE A 146 9.91 11.32 3.58
CA PHE A 146 9.25 12.25 2.67
C PHE A 146 10.00 12.30 1.34
N ASP A 147 9.31 12.00 0.25
CA ASP A 147 9.87 11.88 -1.10
C ASP A 147 9.13 12.78 -2.10
N GLU A 148 9.76 13.07 -3.21
CA GLU A 148 9.09 13.62 -4.38
C GLU A 148 8.67 12.49 -5.32
N CYS A 149 7.36 12.33 -5.55
CA CYS A 149 6.80 11.36 -6.48
C CYS A 149 6.47 12.04 -7.82
N PRO A 150 7.34 11.93 -8.86
CA PRO A 150 7.05 12.48 -10.17
C PRO A 150 5.90 11.73 -10.87
N PRO A 151 5.19 12.37 -11.82
CA PRO A 151 4.29 11.66 -12.72
C PRO A 151 5.00 10.52 -13.49
N GLY A 152 4.31 9.40 -13.73
CA GLY A 152 4.91 8.15 -14.21
C GLY A 152 5.69 8.22 -15.54
N LEU A 153 5.34 9.17 -16.41
CA LEU A 153 6.02 9.38 -17.70
C LEU A 153 6.86 10.67 -17.73
N SER A 154 7.36 11.10 -16.56
CA SER A 154 8.25 12.26 -16.48
C SER A 154 9.55 12.02 -17.23
N SER A 155 10.06 13.08 -17.89
CA SER A 155 11.33 12.99 -18.61
C SER A 155 12.51 12.80 -17.66
N ARG A 156 13.60 12.30 -18.20
CA ARG A 156 14.84 12.08 -17.45
C ARG A 156 15.37 13.36 -16.80
N GLU A 157 15.24 14.49 -17.51
CA GLU A 157 15.65 15.81 -17.03
C GLU A 157 14.87 16.26 -15.80
N TYR A 158 13.61 15.81 -15.64
CA TYR A 158 12.81 16.06 -14.44
C TYR A 158 13.16 15.08 -13.31
N ILE A 159 13.37 13.81 -13.65
CA ILE A 159 13.61 12.75 -12.65
C ILE A 159 14.95 12.97 -11.92
N ILE A 160 16.02 13.37 -12.60
CA ILE A 160 17.34 13.56 -12.00
C ILE A 160 17.30 14.52 -10.80
N PRO A 161 16.86 15.79 -10.92
CA PRO A 161 16.78 16.68 -9.77
C PRO A 161 15.76 16.26 -8.73
N SER A 162 14.74 15.49 -9.11
CA SER A 162 13.74 14.96 -8.19
C SER A 162 14.33 13.89 -7.27
N ILE A 163 15.11 12.93 -7.78
CA ILE A 163 15.77 11.92 -6.92
C ILE A 163 16.83 12.57 -6.03
N GLU A 164 17.60 13.52 -6.52
CA GLU A 164 18.59 14.24 -5.71
C GLU A 164 17.94 15.02 -4.55
N ARG A 165 16.78 15.63 -4.80
CA ARG A 165 15.98 16.26 -3.75
C ARG A 165 15.46 15.22 -2.75
N THR A 166 14.94 14.10 -3.24
CA THR A 166 14.46 13.00 -2.38
C THR A 166 15.58 12.49 -1.47
N THR A 167 16.80 12.34 -1.96
CA THR A 167 17.98 11.95 -1.13
C THR A 167 18.29 12.97 -0.05
N ARG A 168 18.28 14.27 -0.38
CA ARG A 168 18.47 15.34 0.63
C ARG A 168 17.33 15.35 1.67
N TRP A 169 16.11 15.13 1.23
CA TRP A 169 14.94 15.01 2.11
C TRP A 169 15.00 13.76 2.98
N ALA A 170 15.56 12.66 2.46
CA ALA A 170 15.78 11.45 3.25
C ALA A 170 16.72 11.71 4.44
N LYS A 171 17.86 12.41 4.23
CA LYS A 171 18.78 12.82 5.31
C LYS A 171 18.06 13.62 6.38
N ARG A 172 17.29 14.64 5.99
CA ARG A 172 16.48 15.45 6.91
C ARG A 172 15.39 14.65 7.63
N SER A 173 14.77 13.69 6.95
CA SER A 173 13.78 12.79 7.57
C SER A 173 14.41 11.90 8.64
N VAL A 174 15.59 11.32 8.36
CA VAL A 174 16.34 10.50 9.33
C VAL A 174 16.73 11.31 10.59
N GLU A 175 17.20 12.56 10.39
CA GLU A 175 17.55 13.46 11.51
C GLU A 175 16.32 13.83 12.35
N ALA A 176 15.18 14.06 11.70
CA ALA A 176 13.92 14.45 12.37
C ALA A 176 13.21 13.28 13.06
N HIS A 177 13.54 12.03 12.74
CA HIS A 177 12.86 10.85 13.26
C HIS A 177 13.22 10.62 14.74
N GLN A 178 12.26 10.90 15.63
CA GLN A 178 12.47 10.85 17.09
C GLN A 178 12.08 9.52 17.73
N LYS A 179 11.15 8.75 17.13
CA LYS A 179 10.64 7.50 17.69
C LYS A 179 11.42 6.26 17.24
N LYS A 180 12.74 6.35 17.18
CA LYS A 180 13.62 5.30 16.65
C LYS A 180 13.54 3.96 17.39
N ASP A 181 13.05 3.95 18.62
CA ASP A 181 12.89 2.72 19.43
C ASP A 181 11.53 2.03 19.25
N SER A 182 10.54 2.71 18.64
CA SER A 182 9.15 2.22 18.53
C SER A 182 8.50 2.39 17.17
N GLN A 183 9.21 3.02 16.20
CA GLN A 183 8.70 3.24 14.85
C GLN A 183 9.84 3.03 13.85
N GLY A 184 9.68 2.05 12.95
CA GLY A 184 10.62 1.82 11.86
C GLY A 184 10.45 2.85 10.75
N LEU A 185 11.55 3.34 10.19
CA LEU A 185 11.54 4.23 9.03
C LEU A 185 11.85 3.43 7.76
N PHE A 186 11.05 3.59 6.71
CA PHE A 186 11.30 2.97 5.41
C PHE A 186 11.81 4.02 4.42
N ALA A 187 12.86 3.64 3.69
CA ALA A 187 13.35 4.40 2.54
C ALA A 187 12.41 4.27 1.34
N ILE A 188 12.39 5.26 0.44
CA ILE A 188 11.63 5.20 -0.82
C ILE A 188 12.59 5.40 -1.99
N VAL A 189 12.80 4.35 -2.76
CA VAL A 189 13.61 4.37 -3.99
C VAL A 189 12.77 4.96 -5.11
N GLN A 190 13.21 6.09 -5.65
CA GLN A 190 12.62 6.77 -6.80
C GLN A 190 13.48 6.58 -8.06
N GLY A 191 13.08 7.11 -9.22
CA GLY A 191 13.87 7.03 -10.47
C GLY A 191 13.03 6.79 -11.73
N GLY A 192 11.68 6.80 -11.61
CA GLY A 192 10.77 6.58 -12.75
C GLY A 192 10.99 5.22 -13.40
N ILE A 193 10.99 5.19 -14.73
CA ILE A 193 11.21 3.97 -15.53
C ILE A 193 12.69 3.82 -15.99
N TYR A 194 13.62 4.52 -15.33
CA TYR A 194 15.05 4.54 -15.69
C TYR A 194 15.87 3.72 -14.71
N GLU A 195 16.43 2.61 -15.16
CA GLU A 195 17.17 1.65 -14.32
C GLU A 195 18.37 2.28 -13.61
N ASP A 196 19.18 3.05 -14.32
CA ASP A 196 20.35 3.71 -13.77
C ASP A 196 19.99 4.79 -12.73
N LEU A 197 18.85 5.48 -12.90
CA LEU A 197 18.36 6.44 -11.91
C LEU A 197 17.79 5.75 -10.68
N ARG A 198 17.15 4.59 -10.83
CA ARG A 198 16.76 3.71 -9.72
C ARG A 198 17.97 3.24 -8.93
N GLN A 199 19.02 2.80 -9.65
CA GLN A 199 20.28 2.41 -9.01
C GLN A 199 20.91 3.56 -8.25
N LYS A 200 21.02 4.75 -8.87
CA LYS A 200 21.54 5.95 -8.19
C LYS A 200 20.76 6.26 -6.91
N SER A 201 19.42 6.22 -6.98
CA SER A 201 18.57 6.47 -5.80
C SER A 201 18.81 5.44 -4.68
N LEU A 202 18.92 4.16 -5.04
CA LEU A 202 19.18 3.10 -4.07
C LEU A 202 20.58 3.26 -3.44
N ASP A 203 21.61 3.52 -4.25
CA ASP A 203 22.98 3.65 -3.77
C ASP A 203 23.10 4.81 -2.76
N GLU A 204 22.52 5.99 -3.09
CA GLU A 204 22.51 7.15 -2.21
C GLU A 204 21.72 6.91 -0.89
N LEU A 205 20.61 6.16 -0.95
CA LEU A 205 19.85 5.78 0.26
C LEU A 205 20.59 4.74 1.09
N SER A 206 21.34 3.84 0.44
CA SER A 206 22.12 2.80 1.12
C SER A 206 23.26 3.36 1.98
N GLU A 207 23.71 4.59 1.72
CA GLU A 207 24.65 5.30 2.60
C GLU A 207 24.08 5.56 4.02
N MET A 208 22.77 5.44 4.19
CA MET A 208 22.05 5.65 5.46
C MET A 208 21.31 4.40 5.91
N ASP A 209 21.69 3.22 5.41
CA ASP A 209 20.95 1.95 5.57
C ASP A 209 20.67 1.59 7.03
N GLU A 210 21.58 1.92 7.95
CA GLU A 210 21.42 1.65 9.38
C GLU A 210 20.20 2.34 10.04
N ASN A 211 19.62 3.34 9.36
CA ASN A 211 18.44 4.07 9.84
C ASN A 211 17.14 3.49 9.27
N PHE A 212 17.20 2.62 8.26
CA PHE A 212 16.02 2.11 7.59
C PHE A 212 15.67 0.70 8.01
N SER A 213 14.41 0.47 8.36
CA SER A 213 13.85 -0.85 8.66
C SER A 213 13.34 -1.58 7.41
N GLY A 214 13.25 -0.91 6.26
CA GLY A 214 12.76 -1.47 5.00
C GLY A 214 12.92 -0.50 3.84
N TYR A 215 12.66 -1.00 2.63
CA TYR A 215 12.76 -0.25 1.38
C TYR A 215 11.46 -0.31 0.60
N ALA A 216 10.95 0.84 0.21
CA ALA A 216 9.82 0.94 -0.70
C ALA A 216 10.28 1.33 -2.12
N ILE A 217 9.56 0.84 -3.11
CA ILE A 217 9.69 1.22 -4.50
C ILE A 217 8.54 2.18 -4.81
N GLY A 218 8.87 3.45 -4.94
CA GLY A 218 7.91 4.51 -5.22
C GLY A 218 7.89 4.91 -6.71
N GLY A 219 6.90 5.71 -7.12
CA GLY A 219 6.80 6.26 -8.48
C GLY A 219 6.62 5.21 -9.58
N LEU A 220 5.98 4.08 -9.25
CA LEU A 220 5.44 3.09 -10.17
C LEU A 220 3.93 2.99 -9.98
N ALA A 221 3.20 2.38 -10.93
CA ALA A 221 1.74 2.34 -11.00
C ALA A 221 1.08 3.73 -11.02
N VAL A 222 1.76 4.72 -11.61
CA VAL A 222 1.32 6.13 -11.71
C VAL A 222 1.11 6.58 -13.17
N GLY A 223 0.92 5.62 -14.10
CA GLY A 223 0.56 5.86 -15.50
C GLY A 223 1.53 5.33 -16.53
N GLU A 224 2.62 4.68 -16.13
CA GLU A 224 3.53 3.96 -17.04
C GLU A 224 2.90 2.66 -17.56
N PRO A 225 3.38 2.11 -18.70
CA PRO A 225 3.03 0.77 -19.16
C PRO A 225 3.41 -0.31 -18.14
N ARG A 226 2.62 -1.38 -18.04
CA ARG A 226 2.89 -2.50 -17.11
C ARG A 226 4.24 -3.16 -17.34
N GLU A 227 4.63 -3.29 -18.61
CA GLU A 227 5.90 -3.88 -19.01
C GLU A 227 7.08 -3.09 -18.44
N ASP A 228 7.00 -1.76 -18.41
CA ASP A 228 8.01 -0.90 -17.79
C ASP A 228 8.06 -1.08 -16.27
N MET A 229 6.89 -1.16 -15.61
CA MET A 229 6.82 -1.46 -14.18
C MET A 229 7.50 -2.79 -13.86
N TYR A 230 7.16 -3.88 -14.58
CA TYR A 230 7.74 -5.20 -14.34
C TYR A 230 9.24 -5.21 -14.60
N ARG A 231 9.71 -4.59 -15.68
CA ARG A 231 11.14 -4.48 -16.00
C ARG A 231 11.91 -3.75 -14.88
N ILE A 232 11.36 -2.67 -14.37
CA ILE A 232 11.98 -1.94 -13.25
C ILE A 232 11.98 -2.77 -11.96
N LEU A 233 10.89 -3.48 -11.65
CA LEU A 233 10.87 -4.36 -10.48
C LEU A 233 11.94 -5.46 -10.58
N ASP A 234 12.04 -6.14 -11.71
CA ASP A 234 13.05 -7.17 -11.94
C ASP A 234 14.48 -6.65 -11.83
N TYR A 235 14.70 -5.38 -12.18
CA TYR A 235 16.01 -4.74 -12.09
C TYR A 235 16.40 -4.32 -10.68
N ILE A 236 15.47 -3.68 -9.93
CA ILE A 236 15.84 -2.96 -8.70
C ILE A 236 15.59 -3.76 -7.42
N VAL A 237 14.55 -4.63 -7.41
CA VAL A 237 14.09 -5.24 -6.16
C VAL A 237 15.16 -6.14 -5.53
N GLU A 238 15.87 -6.95 -6.32
CA GLU A 238 16.94 -7.81 -5.80
C GLU A 238 18.17 -7.06 -5.29
N LYS A 239 18.32 -5.78 -5.69
CA LYS A 239 19.44 -4.94 -5.25
C LYS A 239 19.17 -4.28 -3.89
N CYS A 240 17.91 -4.22 -3.47
CA CYS A 240 17.56 -3.80 -2.13
C CYS A 240 18.07 -4.84 -1.10
N PRO A 241 18.47 -4.40 0.12
CA PRO A 241 18.93 -5.30 1.16
C PRO A 241 18.03 -6.51 1.36
N GLU A 242 18.62 -7.69 1.44
CA GLU A 242 17.88 -8.95 1.51
C GLU A 242 17.17 -9.13 2.85
N GLU A 243 17.82 -8.70 3.92
CA GLU A 243 17.34 -8.80 5.30
C GLU A 243 16.25 -7.77 5.67
N LYS A 244 15.83 -6.94 4.72
CA LYS A 244 14.81 -5.91 4.92
C LYS A 244 13.58 -6.17 4.06
N PRO A 245 12.37 -5.83 4.55
CA PRO A 245 11.16 -5.96 3.76
C PRO A 245 11.15 -4.96 2.60
N ARG A 246 10.57 -5.36 1.49
CA ARG A 246 10.45 -4.60 0.24
C ARG A 246 9.00 -4.31 -0.04
N TYR A 247 8.68 -3.04 -0.15
CA TYR A 247 7.32 -2.55 -0.29
C TYR A 247 7.09 -1.89 -1.65
N LEU A 248 6.19 -2.41 -2.47
CA LEU A 248 5.74 -1.78 -3.72
C LEU A 248 4.47 -0.95 -3.44
N MET A 249 4.59 0.37 -3.60
CA MET A 249 3.55 1.31 -3.25
C MET A 249 2.44 1.39 -4.32
N GLY A 250 1.18 1.37 -3.88
CA GLY A 250 0.01 1.68 -4.71
C GLY A 250 -0.47 0.59 -5.66
N VAL A 251 0.03 -0.64 -5.55
CA VAL A 251 -0.32 -1.77 -6.42
C VAL A 251 -1.33 -2.71 -5.76
N GLY A 252 -2.46 -2.95 -6.44
CA GLY A 252 -3.56 -3.79 -5.93
C GLY A 252 -4.40 -4.46 -7.02
N GLU A 253 -3.89 -4.54 -8.25
CA GLU A 253 -4.44 -5.42 -9.28
C GLU A 253 -3.88 -6.83 -9.07
N PRO A 254 -4.70 -7.89 -8.99
CA PRO A 254 -4.24 -9.24 -8.67
C PRO A 254 -3.06 -9.74 -9.49
N VAL A 255 -3.08 -9.51 -10.81
CA VAL A 255 -2.00 -9.92 -11.71
C VAL A 255 -0.70 -9.15 -11.42
N ASP A 256 -0.81 -7.84 -11.21
CA ASP A 256 0.36 -7.00 -10.91
C ASP A 256 0.96 -7.37 -9.53
N MET A 257 0.11 -7.72 -8.55
CA MET A 257 0.56 -8.20 -7.24
C MET A 257 1.35 -9.51 -7.34
N LEU A 258 0.87 -10.47 -8.12
CA LEU A 258 1.58 -11.75 -8.30
C LEU A 258 2.92 -11.57 -9.03
N ASN A 259 3.00 -10.68 -10.02
CA ASN A 259 4.27 -10.34 -10.67
C ASN A 259 5.23 -9.63 -9.72
N ALA A 260 4.72 -8.73 -8.87
CA ALA A 260 5.54 -8.07 -7.84
C ALA A 260 6.10 -9.08 -6.82
N VAL A 261 5.29 -10.03 -6.36
CA VAL A 261 5.75 -11.13 -5.47
C VAL A 261 6.83 -11.96 -6.16
N GLU A 262 6.66 -12.30 -7.44
CA GLU A 262 7.70 -13.02 -8.21
C GLU A 262 9.03 -12.27 -8.25
N SER A 263 9.01 -10.94 -8.38
CA SER A 263 10.21 -10.09 -8.36
C SER A 263 10.81 -9.91 -6.94
N GLY A 264 10.16 -10.42 -5.88
CA GLY A 264 10.65 -10.39 -4.51
C GLY A 264 10.11 -9.25 -3.64
N ILE A 265 8.93 -8.72 -3.97
CA ILE A 265 8.19 -7.75 -3.13
C ILE A 265 7.46 -8.49 -2.01
N ASP A 266 7.49 -7.90 -0.81
CA ASP A 266 6.88 -8.43 0.41
C ASP A 266 5.58 -7.75 0.81
N MET A 267 5.45 -6.46 0.52
CA MET A 267 4.34 -5.62 0.98
C MET A 267 3.75 -4.82 -0.18
N MET A 268 2.43 -4.70 -0.21
CA MET A 268 1.71 -3.86 -1.19
C MET A 268 0.48 -3.24 -0.54
N ASP A 269 0.07 -2.07 -1.03
CA ASP A 269 -1.18 -1.39 -0.67
C ASP A 269 -1.90 -0.91 -1.92
N CYS A 270 -3.20 -0.71 -1.84
CA CYS A 270 -3.94 0.03 -2.84
C CYS A 270 -5.33 0.45 -2.34
N VAL A 271 -5.78 1.63 -2.78
CA VAL A 271 -7.17 2.07 -2.55
C VAL A 271 -8.19 1.41 -3.49
N GLN A 272 -7.71 0.78 -4.58
CA GLN A 272 -8.58 0.24 -5.63
C GLN A 272 -9.60 -0.79 -5.11
N PRO A 273 -9.28 -1.77 -4.26
CA PRO A 273 -10.25 -2.79 -3.86
C PRO A 273 -11.53 -2.19 -3.29
N THR A 274 -11.41 -1.27 -2.34
CA THR A 274 -12.57 -0.60 -1.75
C THR A 274 -13.17 0.45 -2.68
N ARG A 275 -12.37 1.10 -3.53
CA ARG A 275 -12.85 2.09 -4.52
C ARG A 275 -13.68 1.40 -5.59
N LEU A 276 -13.20 0.33 -6.20
CA LEU A 276 -13.92 -0.46 -7.19
C LEU A 276 -15.20 -1.07 -6.61
N ALA A 277 -15.13 -1.63 -5.40
CA ALA A 277 -16.26 -2.19 -4.69
C ALA A 277 -17.41 -1.17 -4.55
N ARG A 278 -17.12 0.04 -4.09
CA ARG A 278 -18.12 1.10 -3.96
C ARG A 278 -18.74 1.54 -5.28
N HIS A 279 -18.10 1.23 -6.41
CA HIS A 279 -18.64 1.45 -7.75
C HIS A 279 -19.30 0.20 -8.35
N GLY A 280 -19.34 -0.90 -7.58
CA GLY A 280 -20.00 -2.15 -7.96
C GLY A 280 -19.13 -3.07 -8.83
N THR A 281 -17.81 -2.96 -8.75
CA THR A 281 -16.86 -3.90 -9.36
C THR A 281 -16.20 -4.74 -8.28
N VAL A 282 -16.26 -6.07 -8.43
CA VAL A 282 -15.65 -7.02 -7.49
C VAL A 282 -14.65 -7.92 -8.21
N PHE A 283 -13.67 -8.39 -7.47
CA PHE A 283 -12.71 -9.41 -7.93
C PHE A 283 -13.32 -10.80 -7.78
N THR A 284 -13.05 -11.66 -8.74
CA THR A 284 -13.35 -13.09 -8.68
C THR A 284 -12.19 -13.87 -9.25
N LYS A 285 -12.13 -15.17 -9.03
CA LYS A 285 -11.12 -16.04 -9.66
C LYS A 285 -11.19 -16.03 -11.19
N ASP A 286 -12.35 -15.70 -11.77
CA ASP A 286 -12.59 -15.60 -13.22
C ASP A 286 -12.51 -14.14 -13.71
N GLY A 287 -11.79 -13.28 -13.02
CA GLY A 287 -11.61 -11.87 -13.36
C GLY A 287 -12.60 -10.93 -12.66
N ARG A 288 -12.67 -9.69 -13.15
CA ARG A 288 -13.54 -8.66 -12.55
C ARG A 288 -15.00 -8.86 -12.96
N LEU A 289 -15.90 -8.73 -11.98
CA LEU A 289 -17.34 -8.78 -12.17
C LEU A 289 -17.96 -7.43 -11.87
N VAL A 290 -18.70 -6.84 -12.84
CA VAL A 290 -19.45 -5.60 -12.64
C VAL A 290 -20.86 -5.95 -12.20
N ILE A 291 -21.12 -5.93 -10.89
CA ILE A 291 -22.38 -6.41 -10.29
C ILE A 291 -23.62 -5.63 -10.72
N LYS A 292 -23.46 -4.39 -11.19
CA LYS A 292 -24.56 -3.56 -11.70
C LYS A 292 -25.19 -4.08 -13.01
N SER A 293 -24.51 -5.00 -13.70
CA SER A 293 -24.99 -5.56 -14.98
C SER A 293 -26.36 -6.21 -14.83
N GLU A 294 -27.21 -6.05 -15.85
CA GLU A 294 -28.59 -6.60 -15.87
C GLU A 294 -28.60 -8.12 -15.79
N ARG A 295 -27.58 -8.80 -16.31
CA ARG A 295 -27.45 -10.26 -16.27
C ARG A 295 -27.49 -10.86 -14.84
N TYR A 296 -27.21 -10.04 -13.81
CA TYR A 296 -27.21 -10.49 -12.42
C TYR A 296 -28.51 -10.16 -11.66
N LYS A 297 -29.55 -9.70 -12.35
CA LYS A 297 -30.82 -9.29 -11.71
C LYS A 297 -31.51 -10.43 -10.97
N GLU A 298 -31.43 -11.63 -11.51
CA GLU A 298 -32.05 -12.85 -10.97
C GLU A 298 -30.99 -13.92 -10.62
N ASP A 299 -29.69 -13.53 -10.59
CA ASP A 299 -28.59 -14.44 -10.31
C ASP A 299 -28.50 -14.73 -8.81
N THR A 300 -28.85 -15.94 -8.41
CA THR A 300 -28.85 -16.42 -7.02
C THR A 300 -27.46 -16.92 -6.56
N LYS A 301 -26.46 -16.97 -7.44
CA LYS A 301 -25.09 -17.37 -7.11
C LYS A 301 -24.37 -16.32 -6.24
N PRO A 302 -23.34 -16.71 -5.46
CA PRO A 302 -22.48 -15.78 -4.76
C PRO A 302 -21.64 -14.93 -5.74
N LEU A 303 -20.94 -13.89 -5.23
CA LEU A 303 -20.05 -13.09 -6.07
C LEU A 303 -18.99 -13.95 -6.75
N ASP A 304 -18.39 -14.89 -6.03
CA ASP A 304 -17.46 -15.89 -6.51
C ASP A 304 -17.84 -17.24 -5.89
N GLU A 305 -18.08 -18.27 -6.72
CA GLU A 305 -18.57 -19.59 -6.29
C GLU A 305 -17.53 -20.38 -5.49
N GLU A 306 -16.25 -20.06 -5.64
CA GLU A 306 -15.15 -20.69 -4.90
C GLU A 306 -14.63 -19.84 -3.74
N CYS A 307 -15.25 -18.71 -3.47
CA CYS A 307 -14.87 -17.83 -2.38
C CYS A 307 -15.63 -18.19 -1.10
N ASP A 308 -14.91 -18.44 -0.03
CA ASP A 308 -15.43 -18.79 1.27
C ASP A 308 -15.61 -17.61 2.24
N CYS A 309 -15.54 -16.36 1.74
CA CYS A 309 -15.75 -15.19 2.57
C CYS A 309 -17.20 -15.11 3.10
N TYR A 310 -17.41 -14.36 4.19
CA TYR A 310 -18.72 -14.13 4.78
C TYR A 310 -19.77 -13.72 3.72
N VAL A 311 -19.40 -12.84 2.78
CA VAL A 311 -20.31 -12.32 1.77
C VAL A 311 -20.77 -13.43 0.81
N CYS A 312 -19.83 -14.21 0.26
CA CYS A 312 -20.14 -15.26 -0.70
C CYS A 312 -20.95 -16.41 -0.07
N ARG A 313 -20.75 -16.67 1.23
CA ARG A 313 -21.55 -17.70 1.94
C ARG A 313 -22.99 -17.28 2.25
N ASN A 314 -23.30 -15.98 2.27
CA ASN A 314 -24.57 -15.48 2.79
C ASN A 314 -25.41 -14.68 1.79
N TYR A 315 -24.82 -14.15 0.71
CA TYR A 315 -25.53 -13.21 -0.16
C TYR A 315 -25.38 -13.57 -1.64
N SER A 316 -26.47 -13.41 -2.39
CA SER A 316 -26.51 -13.62 -3.83
C SER A 316 -26.09 -12.37 -4.61
N ARG A 317 -25.65 -12.56 -5.86
CA ARG A 317 -25.39 -11.47 -6.82
C ARG A 317 -26.62 -10.59 -7.03
N ALA A 318 -27.82 -11.19 -7.13
CA ALA A 318 -29.07 -10.45 -7.28
C ALA A 318 -29.31 -9.48 -6.12
N TYR A 319 -29.13 -9.92 -4.87
CA TYR A 319 -29.31 -9.08 -3.71
C TYR A 319 -28.25 -7.96 -3.63
N ILE A 320 -26.98 -8.30 -3.79
CA ILE A 320 -25.89 -7.31 -3.79
C ILE A 320 -26.07 -6.29 -4.92
N ARG A 321 -26.47 -6.75 -6.14
CA ARG A 321 -26.82 -5.87 -7.24
C ARG A 321 -27.93 -4.89 -6.85
N HIS A 322 -29.00 -5.36 -6.24
CA HIS A 322 -30.09 -4.51 -5.77
C HIS A 322 -29.54 -3.41 -4.84
N LEU A 323 -28.80 -3.77 -3.78
CA LEU A 323 -28.24 -2.81 -2.83
C LEU A 323 -27.33 -1.77 -3.49
N ILE A 324 -26.46 -2.17 -4.42
CA ILE A 324 -25.58 -1.25 -5.15
C ILE A 324 -26.38 -0.32 -6.07
N LYS A 325 -27.44 -0.82 -6.72
CA LYS A 325 -28.30 -0.01 -7.62
C LYS A 325 -29.09 1.05 -6.88
N VAL A 326 -29.55 0.75 -5.67
CA VAL A 326 -30.30 1.70 -4.84
C VAL A 326 -29.37 2.48 -3.86
N GLN A 327 -28.06 2.30 -4.01
CA GLN A 327 -27.02 3.00 -3.21
C GLN A 327 -27.09 2.73 -1.69
N GLU A 328 -27.55 1.54 -1.31
CA GLU A 328 -27.53 1.14 0.10
C GLU A 328 -26.10 0.93 0.63
N VAL A 329 -25.84 1.45 1.82
CA VAL A 329 -24.52 1.39 2.46
C VAL A 329 -24.08 -0.07 2.69
N LEU A 330 -25.03 -0.97 3.01
CA LEU A 330 -24.74 -2.39 3.15
C LEU A 330 -24.12 -2.98 1.87
N GLY A 331 -24.60 -2.59 0.68
CA GLY A 331 -24.03 -3.06 -0.58
C GLY A 331 -22.57 -2.65 -0.74
N LEU A 332 -22.23 -1.39 -0.37
CA LEU A 332 -20.84 -0.90 -0.39
C LEU A 332 -19.94 -1.64 0.60
N ARG A 333 -20.48 -1.96 1.78
CA ARG A 333 -19.78 -2.72 2.82
C ARG A 333 -19.49 -4.14 2.37
N LEU A 334 -20.50 -4.88 1.90
CA LEU A 334 -20.38 -6.26 1.45
C LEU A 334 -19.38 -6.40 0.30
N THR A 335 -19.46 -5.53 -0.71
CA THR A 335 -18.52 -5.57 -1.84
C THR A 335 -17.08 -5.19 -1.44
N SER A 336 -16.90 -4.24 -0.50
CA SER A 336 -15.57 -3.89 0.01
C SER A 336 -14.97 -5.02 0.83
N TYR A 337 -15.77 -5.65 1.70
CA TYR A 337 -15.35 -6.83 2.46
C TYR A 337 -14.86 -7.94 1.53
N HIS A 338 -15.65 -8.30 0.52
CA HIS A 338 -15.28 -9.33 -0.44
C HIS A 338 -13.97 -9.02 -1.19
N ASN A 339 -13.82 -7.79 -1.70
CA ASN A 339 -12.62 -7.42 -2.45
C ASN A 339 -11.36 -7.43 -1.58
N LEU A 340 -11.45 -6.97 -0.35
CA LEU A 340 -10.31 -7.01 0.57
C LEU A 340 -9.97 -8.46 0.96
N TYR A 341 -10.98 -9.26 1.28
CA TYR A 341 -10.78 -10.69 1.54
C TYR A 341 -10.08 -11.37 0.37
N PHE A 342 -10.51 -11.10 -0.86
CA PHE A 342 -9.93 -11.70 -2.07
C PHE A 342 -8.43 -11.41 -2.18
N LEU A 343 -8.00 -10.15 -1.98
CA LEU A 343 -6.58 -9.79 -2.10
C LEU A 343 -5.74 -10.31 -0.93
N ILE A 344 -6.27 -10.25 0.28
CA ILE A 344 -5.58 -10.80 1.47
C ILE A 344 -5.40 -12.31 1.32
N LYS A 345 -6.44 -13.02 0.88
CA LYS A 345 -6.35 -14.46 0.62
C LYS A 345 -5.38 -14.78 -0.51
N LEU A 346 -5.36 -13.99 -1.58
CA LEU A 346 -4.39 -14.16 -2.68
C LEU A 346 -2.94 -14.09 -2.17
N MET A 347 -2.65 -13.18 -1.22
CA MET A 347 -1.31 -13.10 -0.63
C MET A 347 -1.03 -14.28 0.30
N LYS A 348 -2.00 -14.75 1.07
CA LYS A 348 -1.85 -15.96 1.88
C LYS A 348 -1.61 -17.21 1.02
N ASP A 349 -2.39 -17.36 -0.05
CA ASP A 349 -2.21 -18.47 -1.00
C ASP A 349 -0.85 -18.39 -1.71
N SER A 350 -0.37 -17.18 -2.02
CA SER A 350 0.98 -16.93 -2.56
C SER A 350 2.06 -17.36 -1.57
N ARG A 351 1.91 -17.01 -0.27
CA ARG A 351 2.83 -17.44 0.78
C ARG A 351 2.94 -18.96 0.86
N GLU A 352 1.81 -19.68 0.86
CA GLU A 352 1.83 -21.15 0.90
C GLU A 352 2.46 -21.74 -0.36
N ALA A 353 2.17 -21.18 -1.53
CA ALA A 353 2.81 -21.61 -2.79
C ALA A 353 4.34 -21.41 -2.78
N ILE A 354 4.84 -20.31 -2.17
CA ILE A 354 6.28 -20.07 -1.99
C ILE A 354 6.90 -21.13 -1.06
N LYS A 355 6.26 -21.41 0.08
CA LYS A 355 6.72 -22.44 1.04
C LYS A 355 6.80 -23.81 0.38
N GLU A 356 5.85 -24.15 -0.49
CA GLU A 356 5.76 -25.41 -1.22
C GLU A 356 6.61 -25.44 -2.51
N LYS A 357 7.36 -24.39 -2.84
CA LYS A 357 8.19 -24.27 -4.05
C LYS A 357 7.42 -24.43 -5.36
N ARG A 358 6.17 -23.95 -5.41
CA ARG A 358 5.28 -23.98 -6.58
C ARG A 358 4.67 -22.61 -6.94
N PHE A 359 5.30 -21.54 -6.49
CA PHE A 359 4.74 -20.19 -6.69
C PHE A 359 4.58 -19.84 -8.18
N LYS A 360 5.56 -20.21 -9.02
CA LYS A 360 5.47 -19.97 -10.47
C LYS A 360 4.24 -20.67 -11.08
N GLU A 361 4.03 -21.94 -10.77
CA GLU A 361 2.85 -22.69 -11.24
C GLU A 361 1.55 -22.07 -10.72
N PHE A 362 1.51 -21.70 -9.45
CA PHE A 362 0.36 -21.03 -8.84
C PHE A 362 0.01 -19.73 -9.58
N LYS A 363 1.01 -18.87 -9.83
CA LYS A 363 0.86 -17.60 -10.54
C LYS A 363 0.35 -17.82 -11.96
N GLU A 364 0.97 -18.71 -12.73
CA GLU A 364 0.59 -19.00 -14.13
C GLU A 364 -0.86 -19.51 -14.22
N ASN A 365 -1.27 -20.43 -13.34
CA ASN A 365 -2.63 -20.94 -13.27
C ASN A 365 -3.64 -19.85 -12.90
N PHE A 366 -3.31 -19.00 -11.92
CA PHE A 366 -4.16 -17.88 -11.54
C PHE A 366 -4.34 -16.89 -12.70
N ILE A 367 -3.26 -16.42 -13.33
CA ILE A 367 -3.30 -15.43 -14.41
C ILE A 367 -4.09 -15.98 -15.60
N LYS A 368 -3.80 -17.23 -16.01
CA LYS A 368 -4.53 -17.89 -17.09
C LYS A 368 -6.04 -17.91 -16.86
N ARG A 369 -6.46 -18.18 -15.63
CA ARG A 369 -7.89 -18.20 -15.29
C ARG A 369 -8.47 -16.79 -15.19
N TYR A 370 -7.77 -15.88 -14.52
CA TYR A 370 -8.23 -14.51 -14.26
C TYR A 370 -8.39 -13.66 -15.54
N GLU A 371 -7.52 -13.86 -16.53
CA GLU A 371 -7.52 -13.10 -17.79
C GLU A 371 -8.29 -13.77 -18.93
N ASN A 372 -8.52 -15.09 -18.87
CA ASN A 372 -9.32 -15.80 -19.87
C ASN A 372 -10.82 -15.54 -19.63
N LYS A 373 -11.35 -14.54 -20.34
CA LYS A 373 -12.80 -14.28 -20.47
C LYS A 373 -13.38 -14.91 -21.69
#